data_822e527262c42da3eec7feeefda83aa9
#
_entry.id   822e527262c42da3eec7feeefda83aa9
#
_cell.length_a   1.000
_cell.length_b   1.000
_cell.length_c   1.000
_cell.angle_alpha   90.00
_cell.angle_beta   90.00
_cell.angle_gamma   90.00
#
_symmetry.space_group_name_H-M   'P 1'
#
loop_
_entity.id
_entity.type
_entity.pdbx_description
1 polymer ?
#
loop_
_entity_poly.entity_id
_entity_poly.type
_entity_poly.pdbx_seq_one_letter_code
_entity_poly.pdbx_strand_id
1 'polypeptide(L)'
;MLSSLVSNGLLQTPDRLEPMVPWWSFTKTVLAATALSLVRDGLIRLDDPVLDQPFTLRQLLRHEAGLADYGELAQYHAAVSNNEPAWPANEMMQRLDGAQLRYSPGTGWRYSNVGYWFIARLIERLTDLTLDDAVIQRALCPLGLSNVRFAKTRADLQTTHSASSSNYDPAWVYHGLLIGPISQAALFLDRLLCTDLLCPGLLLEMQTARRLGGPIPGRPWITPGYGLGVMQGSIDGGYSLCGHTGCGPGSVIAVYRVCDGDASACSAVFAAGASEGAVEAIVVAQLMQALRQRG
;
A
#
# COMPACT_ATOMS: atom_id res chain seq x y z
N MET A 1 12.28 -16.15 1.94
CA MET A 1 11.51 -15.51 0.88
C MET A 1 10.21 -16.28 0.67
N LEU A 2 9.09 -15.61 0.56
CA LEU A 2 7.78 -16.17 0.24
C LEU A 2 7.26 -15.49 -1.02
N SER A 3 6.50 -16.21 -1.85
CA SER A 3 5.88 -15.63 -3.03
C SER A 3 4.55 -16.28 -3.36
N SER A 4 3.68 -15.54 -4.02
CA SER A 4 2.42 -16.02 -4.54
C SER A 4 2.12 -15.39 -5.90
N LEU A 5 1.47 -16.15 -6.77
CA LEU A 5 1.13 -15.76 -8.12
C LEU A 5 -0.36 -16.02 -8.38
N VAL A 6 -1.05 -15.02 -8.89
CA VAL A 6 -2.39 -15.12 -9.47
C VAL A 6 -2.25 -14.92 -10.98
N SER A 7 -2.83 -15.79 -11.77
CA SER A 7 -2.82 -15.69 -13.23
C SER A 7 -4.25 -15.79 -13.76
N ASN A 8 -4.72 -14.76 -14.46
CA ASN A 8 -6.10 -14.62 -14.94
C ASN A 8 -7.14 -14.93 -13.86
N GLY A 9 -7.00 -14.29 -12.68
CA GLY A 9 -7.89 -14.45 -11.53
C GLY A 9 -7.73 -15.76 -10.74
N LEU A 10 -6.85 -16.68 -11.18
CA LEU A 10 -6.66 -17.97 -10.51
C LEU A 10 -5.34 -18.00 -9.74
N LEU A 11 -5.44 -18.30 -8.44
CA LEU A 11 -4.28 -18.49 -7.58
C LEU A 11 -3.50 -19.72 -8.05
N GLN A 12 -2.21 -19.54 -8.36
CA GLN A 12 -1.32 -20.60 -8.83
C GLN A 12 -0.54 -21.27 -7.70
N THR A 13 -0.49 -20.63 -6.55
CA THR A 13 0.16 -21.17 -5.35
C THR A 13 -0.80 -22.16 -4.69
N PRO A 14 -0.33 -23.36 -4.28
CA PRO A 14 -1.18 -24.32 -3.58
C PRO A 14 -1.79 -23.72 -2.31
N ASP A 15 -3.05 -24.05 -2.04
CA ASP A 15 -3.71 -23.69 -0.78
C ASP A 15 -3.03 -24.46 0.37
N ARG A 16 -2.10 -23.82 1.03
CA ARG A 16 -1.37 -24.31 2.20
C ARG A 16 -1.52 -23.32 3.32
N LEU A 17 -1.35 -23.78 4.55
CA LEU A 17 -1.25 -22.88 5.69
C LEU A 17 -0.03 -21.98 5.49
N GLU A 18 -0.28 -20.75 5.02
CA GLU A 18 0.77 -19.77 4.74
C GLU A 18 1.10 -18.96 5.99
N PRO A 19 2.36 -18.66 6.23
CA PRO A 19 2.71 -17.76 7.31
C PRO A 19 2.22 -16.33 7.02
N MET A 20 1.82 -15.65 8.08
CA MET A 20 1.49 -14.23 8.03
C MET A 20 2.75 -13.41 7.75
N VAL A 21 2.63 -12.37 6.93
CA VAL A 21 3.70 -11.39 6.69
C VAL A 21 3.18 -9.97 6.90
N PRO A 22 4.02 -9.01 7.32
CA PRO A 22 3.61 -7.61 7.36
C PRO A 22 3.50 -7.05 5.94
N TRP A 23 2.39 -6.36 5.66
CA TRP A 23 2.13 -5.77 4.35
C TRP A 23 2.75 -4.37 4.18
N TRP A 24 3.33 -3.83 5.24
CA TRP A 24 3.97 -2.53 5.25
C TRP A 24 3.17 -1.48 4.45
N SER A 25 3.83 -0.77 3.55
CA SER A 25 3.17 0.27 2.75
C SER A 25 2.17 -0.25 1.71
N PHE A 26 2.13 -1.56 1.43
CA PHE A 26 1.04 -2.14 0.65
C PHE A 26 -0.32 -1.97 1.37
N THR A 27 -0.34 -1.83 2.70
CA THR A 27 -1.52 -1.41 3.47
C THR A 27 -2.17 -0.15 2.90
N LYS A 28 -1.39 0.78 2.32
CA LYS A 28 -1.92 2.01 1.71
C LYS A 28 -2.85 1.73 0.53
N THR A 29 -2.56 0.70 -0.26
CA THR A 29 -3.44 0.28 -1.37
C THR A 29 -4.79 -0.21 -0.84
N VAL A 30 -4.80 -0.91 0.30
CA VAL A 30 -6.04 -1.36 0.95
C VAL A 30 -6.83 -0.17 1.50
N LEU A 31 -6.16 0.77 2.17
CA LEU A 31 -6.80 2.00 2.66
C LEU A 31 -7.34 2.86 1.51
N ALA A 32 -6.60 2.93 0.40
CA ALA A 32 -7.07 3.64 -0.79
C ALA A 32 -8.33 2.99 -1.38
N ALA A 33 -8.37 1.66 -1.51
CA ALA A 33 -9.55 0.94 -1.95
C ALA A 33 -10.75 1.17 -1.01
N THR A 34 -10.51 1.17 0.31
CA THR A 34 -11.54 1.48 1.31
C THR A 34 -12.06 2.90 1.16
N ALA A 35 -11.17 3.90 1.02
CA ALA A 35 -11.57 5.29 0.82
C ALA A 35 -12.30 5.49 -0.51
N LEU A 36 -11.86 4.83 -1.59
CA LEU A 36 -12.55 4.88 -2.90
C LEU A 36 -13.91 4.21 -2.87
N SER A 37 -14.14 3.22 -1.99
CA SER A 37 -15.50 2.67 -1.77
C SER A 37 -16.45 3.71 -1.17
N LEU A 38 -15.94 4.63 -0.35
CA LEU A 38 -16.74 5.76 0.17
C LEU A 38 -17.09 6.75 -0.95
N VAL A 39 -16.16 6.96 -1.89
CA VAL A 39 -16.43 7.78 -3.09
C VAL A 39 -17.47 7.11 -3.98
N ARG A 40 -17.38 5.80 -4.21
CA ARG A 40 -18.37 5.01 -4.96
C ARG A 40 -19.77 5.17 -4.36
N ASP A 41 -19.87 5.14 -3.05
CA ASP A 41 -21.12 5.23 -2.32
C ASP A 41 -21.62 6.69 -2.13
N GLY A 42 -20.88 7.69 -2.65
CA GLY A 42 -21.27 9.11 -2.61
C GLY A 42 -21.10 9.78 -1.26
N LEU A 43 -20.37 9.16 -0.31
CA LEU A 43 -20.14 9.71 1.03
C LEU A 43 -19.10 10.84 1.04
N ILE A 44 -18.24 10.88 0.02
CA ILE A 44 -17.25 11.93 -0.22
C ILE A 44 -16.89 11.93 -1.70
N ARG A 45 -16.42 13.05 -2.24
CA ARG A 45 -15.83 13.14 -3.58
C ARG A 45 -14.31 13.20 -3.50
N LEU A 46 -13.62 12.80 -4.56
CA LEU A 46 -12.15 12.84 -4.62
C LEU A 46 -11.59 14.24 -4.37
N ASP A 47 -12.29 15.27 -4.82
CA ASP A 47 -11.83 16.66 -4.74
C ASP A 47 -12.45 17.44 -3.58
N ASP A 48 -13.15 16.74 -2.66
CA ASP A 48 -13.63 17.38 -1.43
C ASP A 48 -12.46 17.53 -0.42
N PRO A 49 -12.46 18.63 0.37
CA PRO A 49 -11.53 18.80 1.48
C PRO A 49 -11.66 17.69 2.51
N VAL A 50 -10.56 17.26 3.09
CA VAL A 50 -10.52 16.20 4.09
C VAL A 50 -10.34 16.77 5.49
N LEU A 51 -11.29 16.48 6.41
CA LEU A 51 -11.20 16.83 7.84
C LEU A 51 -10.86 18.33 8.06
N ASP A 52 -11.51 19.20 7.32
CA ASP A 52 -11.34 20.68 7.37
C ASP A 52 -9.91 21.15 7.05
N GLN A 53 -9.14 20.35 6.31
CA GLN A 53 -7.79 20.64 5.87
C GLN A 53 -7.78 21.25 4.46
N PRO A 54 -6.70 21.97 4.06
CA PRO A 54 -6.60 22.63 2.75
C PRO A 54 -6.28 21.66 1.59
N PHE A 55 -6.30 20.37 1.82
CA PHE A 55 -6.03 19.35 0.81
C PHE A 55 -7.23 18.41 0.63
N THR A 56 -7.33 17.80 -0.56
CA THR A 56 -8.43 16.91 -0.95
C THR A 56 -8.06 15.46 -0.74
N LEU A 57 -9.07 14.56 -0.80
CA LEU A 57 -8.84 13.12 -0.77
C LEU A 57 -7.93 12.64 -1.92
N ARG A 58 -8.11 13.18 -3.13
CA ARG A 58 -7.24 12.92 -4.28
C ARG A 58 -5.78 13.24 -3.97
N GLN A 59 -5.52 14.41 -3.40
CA GLN A 59 -4.17 14.85 -3.08
C GLN A 59 -3.53 14.02 -1.97
N LEU A 60 -4.29 13.58 -0.98
CA LEU A 60 -3.80 12.63 0.03
C LEU A 60 -3.44 11.28 -0.59
N LEU A 61 -4.35 10.68 -1.37
CA LEU A 61 -4.15 9.38 -2.01
C LEU A 61 -2.96 9.38 -2.97
N ARG A 62 -2.65 10.51 -3.61
CA ARG A 62 -1.52 10.68 -4.55
C ARG A 62 -0.24 11.22 -3.92
N HIS A 63 -0.19 11.47 -2.61
CA HIS A 63 0.93 12.14 -1.95
C HIS A 63 1.22 13.57 -2.48
N GLU A 64 0.18 14.29 -2.86
CA GLU A 64 0.24 15.66 -3.40
C GLU A 64 -0.23 16.71 -2.39
N ALA A 65 -0.54 16.31 -1.15
CA ALA A 65 -1.09 17.19 -0.12
C ALA A 65 -0.07 18.17 0.49
N GLY A 66 1.22 18.03 0.18
CA GLY A 66 2.27 18.89 0.76
C GLY A 66 2.66 18.55 2.19
N LEU A 67 2.20 17.43 2.72
CA LEU A 67 2.47 16.97 4.08
C LEU A 67 3.92 16.48 4.26
N ALA A 68 4.48 16.71 5.45
CA ALA A 68 5.74 16.10 5.87
C ALA A 68 5.60 14.59 6.09
N ASP A 69 6.73 13.88 6.22
CA ASP A 69 6.77 12.48 6.59
C ASP A 69 7.63 12.25 7.84
N TYR A 70 7.09 11.53 8.83
CA TYR A 70 7.85 11.18 10.03
C TYR A 70 9.03 10.25 9.74
N GLY A 71 9.01 9.51 8.61
CA GLY A 71 10.14 8.74 8.13
C GLY A 71 11.39 9.57 7.80
N GLU A 72 11.29 10.89 7.77
CA GLU A 72 12.43 11.80 7.57
C GLU A 72 13.04 12.28 8.89
N LEU A 73 12.40 12.03 10.04
CA LEU A 73 12.88 12.43 11.34
C LEU A 73 13.99 11.48 11.84
N ALA A 74 15.18 12.02 12.11
CA ALA A 74 16.27 11.26 12.73
C ALA A 74 15.85 10.65 14.09
N GLN A 75 15.02 11.39 14.86
CA GLN A 75 14.48 10.92 16.14
C GLN A 75 13.60 9.69 16.00
N TYR A 76 12.78 9.62 14.90
CA TYR A 76 11.98 8.44 14.61
C TYR A 76 12.87 7.21 14.39
N HIS A 77 13.90 7.33 13.56
CA HIS A 77 14.83 6.22 13.31
C HIS A 77 15.56 5.78 14.56
N ALA A 78 15.99 6.74 15.42
CA ALA A 78 16.62 6.43 16.70
C ALA A 78 15.66 5.69 17.64
N ALA A 79 14.42 6.16 17.79
CA ALA A 79 13.42 5.53 18.65
C ALA A 79 13.09 4.10 18.18
N VAL A 80 12.90 3.91 16.87
CA VAL A 80 12.66 2.58 16.27
C VAL A 80 13.86 1.66 16.50
N SER A 81 15.10 2.14 16.31
CA SER A 81 16.32 1.34 16.53
C SER A 81 16.50 0.94 17.98
N ASN A 82 16.03 1.78 18.91
CA ASN A 82 16.06 1.51 20.35
C ASN A 82 14.86 0.65 20.82
N ASN A 83 14.00 0.19 19.92
CA ASN A 83 12.75 -0.51 20.24
C ASN A 83 11.83 0.27 21.18
N GLU A 84 11.82 1.60 21.10
CA GLU A 84 10.94 2.44 21.89
C GLU A 84 9.47 2.24 21.46
N PRO A 85 8.50 2.47 22.35
CA PRO A 85 7.09 2.53 21.96
C PRO A 85 6.84 3.72 21.03
N ALA A 86 5.84 3.57 20.14
CA ALA A 86 5.47 4.66 19.25
C ALA A 86 4.98 5.89 20.02
N TRP A 87 5.37 7.06 19.55
CA TRP A 87 4.85 8.32 20.10
C TRP A 87 3.34 8.45 19.84
N PRO A 88 2.59 9.07 20.75
CA PRO A 88 1.22 9.48 20.42
C PRO A 88 1.15 10.32 19.15
N ALA A 89 0.07 10.18 18.39
CA ALA A 89 -0.05 10.86 17.07
C ALA A 89 0.08 12.39 17.16
N ASN A 90 -0.44 13.01 18.24
CA ASN A 90 -0.27 14.44 18.48
C ASN A 90 1.21 14.83 18.70
N GLU A 91 1.98 14.01 19.39
CA GLU A 91 3.42 14.23 19.56
C GLU A 91 4.17 14.08 18.24
N MET A 92 3.87 13.04 17.46
CA MET A 92 4.43 12.87 16.12
C MET A 92 4.16 14.11 15.25
N MET A 93 2.94 14.62 15.24
CA MET A 93 2.57 15.82 14.49
C MET A 93 3.32 17.07 14.97
N GLN A 94 3.53 17.23 16.28
CA GLN A 94 4.32 18.34 16.83
C GLN A 94 5.80 18.26 16.40
N ARG A 95 6.40 17.06 16.46
CA ARG A 95 7.80 16.84 16.07
C ARG A 95 8.04 17.09 14.57
N LEU A 96 7.03 16.90 13.74
CA LEU A 96 7.07 17.17 12.29
C LEU A 96 6.85 18.64 11.94
N ASP A 97 6.42 19.48 12.88
CA ASP A 97 5.78 20.76 12.54
C ASP A 97 4.64 20.51 11.52
N GLY A 98 3.82 19.51 11.84
CA GLY A 98 2.86 18.90 10.90
C GLY A 98 1.73 19.83 10.48
N ALA A 99 1.57 20.98 11.14
CA ALA A 99 0.66 22.03 10.71
C ALA A 99 1.18 22.78 9.49
N GLN A 100 2.50 22.75 9.21
CA GLN A 100 3.12 23.46 8.10
C GLN A 100 3.25 22.54 6.87
N LEU A 101 2.53 22.90 5.80
CA LEU A 101 2.71 22.23 4.51
C LEU A 101 4.05 22.61 3.88
N ARG A 102 4.72 21.64 3.28
CA ARG A 102 6.01 21.82 2.60
C ARG A 102 5.89 22.53 1.25
N TYR A 103 4.69 22.47 0.66
CA TYR A 103 4.27 23.17 -0.55
C TYR A 103 2.74 23.23 -0.62
N SER A 104 2.20 24.07 -1.46
CA SER A 104 0.75 24.18 -1.67
C SER A 104 0.19 22.86 -2.24
N PRO A 105 -0.93 22.33 -1.71
CA PRO A 105 -1.52 21.09 -2.18
C PRO A 105 -1.71 21.08 -3.71
N GLY A 106 -1.33 19.97 -4.35
CA GLY A 106 -1.39 19.77 -5.80
C GLY A 106 -0.19 20.30 -6.59
N THR A 107 0.67 21.16 -6.02
CA THR A 107 1.80 21.76 -6.76
C THR A 107 3.06 20.91 -6.78
N GLY A 108 3.16 19.90 -5.92
CA GLY A 108 4.31 19.02 -5.78
C GLY A 108 3.91 17.58 -5.50
N TRP A 109 4.91 16.73 -5.34
CA TRP A 109 4.75 15.35 -4.91
C TRP A 109 5.82 15.02 -3.86
N ARG A 110 5.38 14.40 -2.77
CA ARG A 110 6.26 13.89 -1.71
C ARG A 110 5.53 12.79 -0.98
N TYR A 111 6.14 11.62 -0.94
CA TYR A 111 5.60 10.49 -0.18
C TYR A 111 5.37 10.88 1.28
N SER A 112 4.20 10.60 1.83
CA SER A 112 3.86 10.93 3.20
C SER A 112 3.00 9.85 3.85
N ASN A 113 3.52 9.23 4.90
CA ASN A 113 2.77 8.35 5.78
C ASN A 113 1.69 9.13 6.57
N VAL A 114 1.95 10.40 6.86
CA VAL A 114 0.98 11.30 7.52
C VAL A 114 -0.26 11.49 6.66
N GLY A 115 -0.12 11.57 5.33
CA GLY A 115 -1.27 11.63 4.42
C GLY A 115 -2.20 10.43 4.59
N TYR A 116 -1.65 9.23 4.78
CA TYR A 116 -2.44 8.03 5.00
C TYR A 116 -3.00 7.91 6.42
N TRP A 117 -2.38 8.54 7.41
CA TRP A 117 -3.01 8.72 8.72
C TRP A 117 -4.29 9.57 8.61
N PHE A 118 -4.30 10.67 7.84
CA PHE A 118 -5.51 11.44 7.55
C PHE A 118 -6.57 10.59 6.82
N ILE A 119 -6.18 9.76 5.86
CA ILE A 119 -7.11 8.85 5.17
C ILE A 119 -7.73 7.85 6.16
N ALA A 120 -6.94 7.27 7.06
CA ALA A 120 -7.45 6.36 8.09
C ALA A 120 -8.48 7.06 8.99
N ARG A 121 -8.20 8.29 9.47
CA ARG A 121 -9.15 9.10 10.27
C ARG A 121 -10.40 9.46 9.49
N LEU A 122 -10.27 9.78 8.19
CA LEU A 122 -11.42 10.04 7.32
C LEU A 122 -12.33 8.81 7.21
N ILE A 123 -11.74 7.63 6.99
CA ILE A 123 -12.50 6.38 6.90
C ILE A 123 -13.30 6.16 8.18
N GLU A 124 -12.67 6.25 9.36
CA GLU A 124 -13.36 6.09 10.64
C GLU A 124 -14.49 7.13 10.83
N ARG A 125 -14.22 8.39 10.50
CA ARG A 125 -15.22 9.47 10.62
C ARG A 125 -16.44 9.26 9.72
N LEU A 126 -16.23 8.82 8.46
CA LEU A 126 -17.33 8.67 7.51
C LEU A 126 -18.12 7.37 7.68
N THR A 127 -17.51 6.36 8.29
CA THR A 127 -18.17 5.05 8.50
C THR A 127 -18.75 4.90 9.90
N ASP A 128 -18.32 5.72 10.87
CA ASP A 128 -18.60 5.54 12.31
C ASP A 128 -18.17 4.16 12.83
N LEU A 129 -17.14 3.58 12.20
CA LEU A 129 -16.56 2.28 12.55
C LEU A 129 -15.11 2.43 12.98
N THR A 130 -14.58 1.40 13.64
CA THR A 130 -13.13 1.29 13.79
C THR A 130 -12.48 1.12 12.42
N LEU A 131 -11.21 1.50 12.25
CA LEU A 131 -10.48 1.30 11.00
C LEU A 131 -10.48 -0.18 10.57
N ASP A 132 -10.32 -1.11 11.54
CA ASP A 132 -10.40 -2.55 11.32
C ASP A 132 -11.72 -2.96 10.66
N ASP A 133 -12.84 -2.58 11.29
CA ASP A 133 -14.17 -2.96 10.82
C ASP A 133 -14.47 -2.34 9.46
N ALA A 134 -14.10 -1.07 9.27
CA ALA A 134 -14.30 -0.39 8.00
C ALA A 134 -13.53 -1.05 6.85
N VAL A 135 -12.24 -1.39 7.06
CA VAL A 135 -11.41 -2.08 6.06
C VAL A 135 -11.93 -3.48 5.77
N ILE A 136 -12.31 -4.23 6.81
CA ILE A 136 -12.90 -5.56 6.65
C ILE A 136 -14.17 -5.49 5.81
N GLN A 137 -15.11 -4.63 6.17
CA GLN A 137 -16.42 -4.57 5.54
C GLN A 137 -16.37 -4.01 4.11
N ARG A 138 -15.50 -3.03 3.85
CA ARG A 138 -15.51 -2.26 2.60
C ARG A 138 -14.49 -2.72 1.56
N ALA A 139 -13.43 -3.44 1.98
CA ALA A 139 -12.38 -3.86 1.07
C ALA A 139 -12.10 -5.36 1.16
N LEU A 140 -11.86 -5.91 2.35
CA LEU A 140 -11.41 -7.30 2.48
C LEU A 140 -12.53 -8.31 2.22
N CYS A 141 -13.65 -8.22 2.95
CA CYS A 141 -14.78 -9.15 2.77
C CYS A 141 -15.39 -9.12 1.36
N PRO A 142 -15.64 -7.96 0.73
CA PRO A 142 -16.16 -7.92 -0.63
C PRO A 142 -15.24 -8.58 -1.66
N LEU A 143 -13.93 -8.59 -1.41
CA LEU A 143 -12.94 -9.28 -2.24
C LEU A 143 -12.66 -10.71 -1.78
N GLY A 144 -13.40 -11.24 -0.80
CA GLY A 144 -13.29 -12.62 -0.32
C GLY A 144 -11.99 -12.91 0.45
N LEU A 145 -11.48 -11.94 1.21
CA LEU A 145 -10.27 -12.07 2.01
C LEU A 145 -10.63 -12.13 3.50
N SER A 146 -10.26 -13.21 4.17
CA SER A 146 -10.65 -13.48 5.56
C SER A 146 -9.50 -13.54 6.56
N ASN A 147 -8.26 -13.75 6.10
CA ASN A 147 -7.09 -13.97 6.95
C ASN A 147 -6.15 -12.76 6.97
N VAL A 148 -6.70 -11.54 6.82
CA VAL A 148 -5.96 -10.29 6.87
C VAL A 148 -6.48 -9.49 8.05
N ARG A 149 -5.58 -8.93 8.87
CA ARG A 149 -5.93 -8.13 10.03
C ARG A 149 -4.88 -7.06 10.31
N PHE A 150 -5.23 -6.08 11.09
CA PHE A 150 -4.23 -5.13 11.59
C PHE A 150 -3.38 -5.74 12.71
N ALA A 151 -2.07 -5.49 12.66
CA ALA A 151 -1.18 -5.68 13.80
C ALA A 151 -1.36 -4.51 14.76
N LYS A 152 -1.74 -4.77 16.02
CA LYS A 152 -1.96 -3.76 17.07
C LYS A 152 -0.86 -3.74 18.10
N THR A 153 -0.18 -4.86 18.26
CA THR A 153 0.85 -5.07 19.29
C THR A 153 2.10 -5.70 18.68
N ARG A 154 3.20 -5.61 19.40
CA ARG A 154 4.44 -6.34 19.05
C ARG A 154 4.21 -7.85 18.97
N ALA A 155 3.34 -8.40 19.82
CA ALA A 155 2.99 -9.82 19.80
C ALA A 155 2.35 -10.23 18.46
N ASP A 156 1.56 -9.35 17.83
CA ASP A 156 1.00 -9.62 16.50
C ASP A 156 2.10 -9.78 15.44
N LEU A 157 3.13 -8.96 15.48
CA LEU A 157 4.26 -9.07 14.55
C LEU A 157 5.14 -10.29 14.84
N GLN A 158 5.24 -10.74 16.08
CA GLN A 158 5.96 -11.96 16.44
C GLN A 158 5.31 -13.22 15.84
N THR A 159 4.02 -13.17 15.51
CA THR A 159 3.34 -14.27 14.80
C THR A 159 3.63 -14.30 13.30
N THR A 160 4.33 -13.31 12.77
CA THR A 160 4.65 -13.20 11.34
C THR A 160 5.98 -13.89 10.98
N HIS A 161 6.16 -14.16 9.70
CA HIS A 161 7.40 -14.72 9.13
C HIS A 161 8.55 -13.68 9.05
N SER A 162 8.56 -12.69 9.92
CA SER A 162 9.58 -11.64 9.93
C SER A 162 10.25 -11.53 11.29
N ALA A 163 11.32 -12.31 11.48
CA ALA A 163 12.08 -12.28 12.73
C ALA A 163 12.66 -10.89 13.06
N SER A 164 13.02 -10.11 12.05
CA SER A 164 13.63 -8.78 12.23
C SER A 164 12.64 -7.72 12.69
N SER A 165 11.33 -7.88 12.43
CA SER A 165 10.30 -6.94 12.87
C SER A 165 9.67 -7.32 14.23
N SER A 166 10.14 -8.38 14.86
CA SER A 166 9.53 -8.93 16.10
C SER A 166 9.50 -7.93 17.26
N ASN A 167 10.44 -6.99 17.32
CA ASN A 167 10.50 -5.95 18.35
C ASN A 167 9.93 -4.60 17.91
N TYR A 168 9.55 -4.46 16.64
CA TYR A 168 8.96 -3.23 16.13
C TYR A 168 7.57 -3.02 16.74
N ASP A 169 7.29 -1.82 17.18
CA ASP A 169 5.95 -1.45 17.61
C ASP A 169 5.10 -1.07 16.38
N PRO A 170 4.06 -1.85 16.02
CA PRO A 170 3.23 -1.54 14.85
C PRO A 170 2.50 -0.19 14.95
N ALA A 171 2.35 0.38 16.14
CA ALA A 171 1.79 1.72 16.35
C ALA A 171 2.62 2.84 15.69
N TRP A 172 3.90 2.60 15.35
CA TRP A 172 4.70 3.50 14.52
C TRP A 172 4.14 3.66 13.09
N VAL A 173 3.31 2.74 12.64
CA VAL A 173 2.59 2.87 11.37
C VAL A 173 1.24 3.53 11.66
N TYR A 174 1.22 4.84 11.80
CA TYR A 174 0.06 5.62 12.27
C TYR A 174 -1.21 5.45 11.43
N HIS A 175 -1.09 5.03 10.19
CA HIS A 175 -2.22 4.66 9.34
C HIS A 175 -2.65 3.18 9.46
N GLY A 176 -2.03 2.44 10.39
CA GLY A 176 -2.24 1.02 10.59
C GLY A 176 -1.33 0.14 9.73
N LEU A 177 -1.02 -1.05 10.23
CA LEU A 177 -0.19 -2.05 9.57
C LEU A 177 -0.98 -3.35 9.42
N LEU A 178 -1.33 -3.71 8.19
CA LEU A 178 -1.94 -5.00 7.89
C LEU A 178 -0.89 -6.13 7.92
N ILE A 179 -1.33 -7.27 8.43
CA ILE A 179 -0.63 -8.55 8.34
C ILE A 179 -1.55 -9.58 7.72
N GLY A 180 -1.01 -10.45 6.89
CA GLY A 180 -1.77 -11.49 6.19
C GLY A 180 -0.87 -12.45 5.42
N PRO A 181 -1.43 -13.56 4.91
CA PRO A 181 -0.75 -14.45 3.98
C PRO A 181 -0.32 -13.72 2.71
N ILE A 182 0.80 -14.14 2.12
CA ILE A 182 1.29 -13.52 0.88
C ILE A 182 0.33 -13.75 -0.30
N SER A 183 -0.36 -14.88 -0.33
CA SER A 183 -1.40 -15.18 -1.34
C SER A 183 -2.55 -14.18 -1.27
N GLN A 184 -2.97 -13.79 -0.08
CA GLN A 184 -4.04 -12.82 0.08
C GLN A 184 -3.64 -11.41 -0.34
N ALA A 185 -2.35 -11.04 -0.26
CA ALA A 185 -1.86 -9.79 -0.83
C ALA A 185 -1.96 -9.79 -2.37
N ALA A 186 -1.57 -10.89 -3.02
CA ALA A 186 -1.72 -11.05 -4.47
C ALA A 186 -3.20 -11.04 -4.90
N LEU A 187 -4.05 -11.82 -4.21
CA LEU A 187 -5.48 -11.89 -4.48
C LEU A 187 -6.18 -10.55 -4.26
N PHE A 188 -5.78 -9.81 -3.21
CA PHE A 188 -6.33 -8.47 -2.95
C PHE A 188 -6.13 -7.55 -4.17
N LEU A 189 -4.89 -7.42 -4.63
CA LEU A 189 -4.59 -6.51 -5.73
C LEU A 189 -5.22 -6.97 -7.04
N ASP A 190 -5.15 -8.27 -7.35
CA ASP A 190 -5.76 -8.81 -8.56
C ASP A 190 -7.27 -8.57 -8.59
N ARG A 191 -7.98 -8.93 -7.51
CA ARG A 191 -9.42 -8.75 -7.40
C ARG A 191 -9.83 -7.27 -7.35
N LEU A 192 -9.09 -6.42 -6.65
CA LEU A 192 -9.34 -4.97 -6.64
C LEU A 192 -9.37 -4.38 -8.05
N LEU A 193 -8.47 -4.81 -8.92
CA LEU A 193 -8.31 -4.27 -10.27
C LEU A 193 -9.16 -4.99 -11.34
N CYS A 194 -9.85 -6.09 -10.97
CA CYS A 194 -10.63 -6.92 -11.91
C CYS A 194 -12.10 -7.08 -11.55
N THR A 195 -12.52 -6.71 -10.33
CA THR A 195 -13.90 -6.91 -9.88
C THR A 195 -14.64 -5.57 -9.75
N ASP A 196 -15.92 -5.66 -9.44
CA ASP A 196 -16.82 -4.49 -9.31
C ASP A 196 -16.76 -3.81 -7.95
N LEU A 197 -15.68 -4.02 -7.14
CA LEU A 197 -15.53 -3.28 -5.88
C LEU A 197 -15.53 -1.77 -6.13
N LEU A 198 -14.85 -1.35 -7.19
CA LEU A 198 -14.84 0.05 -7.66
C LEU A 198 -15.40 0.10 -9.08
N CYS A 199 -16.21 1.12 -9.39
CA CYS A 199 -16.71 1.31 -10.76
C CYS A 199 -15.55 1.62 -11.73
N PRO A 200 -15.70 1.35 -13.03
CA PRO A 200 -14.64 1.54 -14.02
C PRO A 200 -13.99 2.93 -14.01
N GLY A 201 -14.78 3.97 -13.79
CA GLY A 201 -14.28 5.34 -13.69
C GLY A 201 -13.33 5.54 -12.49
N LEU A 202 -13.65 4.96 -11.32
CA LEU A 202 -12.77 5.03 -10.14
C LEU A 202 -11.52 4.16 -10.30
N LEU A 203 -11.62 3.00 -10.97
CA LEU A 203 -10.45 2.19 -11.30
C LEU A 203 -9.50 2.91 -12.25
N LEU A 204 -10.04 3.62 -13.25
CA LEU A 204 -9.25 4.46 -14.14
C LEU A 204 -8.56 5.60 -13.37
N GLU A 205 -9.29 6.29 -12.50
CA GLU A 205 -8.73 7.34 -11.62
C GLU A 205 -7.63 6.79 -10.71
N MET A 206 -7.85 5.60 -10.12
CA MET A 206 -6.86 4.94 -9.26
C MET A 206 -5.55 4.66 -9.98
N GLN A 207 -5.63 4.22 -11.24
CA GLN A 207 -4.48 3.87 -12.07
C GLN A 207 -3.92 5.05 -12.88
N THR A 208 -4.59 6.20 -12.90
CA THR A 208 -4.09 7.42 -13.53
C THR A 208 -3.01 8.04 -12.66
N ALA A 209 -1.75 7.78 -13.00
CA ALA A 209 -0.61 8.15 -12.19
C ALA A 209 -0.04 9.52 -12.55
N ARG A 210 0.37 10.27 -11.54
CA ARG A 210 1.35 11.35 -11.70
C ARG A 210 2.71 10.74 -11.99
N ARG A 211 3.33 11.12 -13.11
CA ARG A 211 4.69 10.70 -13.45
C ARG A 211 5.71 11.36 -12.52
N LEU A 212 6.64 10.58 -11.99
CA LEU A 212 7.61 11.02 -10.97
C LEU A 212 9.05 11.18 -11.52
N GLY A 213 9.20 11.09 -12.83
CA GLY A 213 10.49 11.26 -13.49
C GLY A 213 10.91 10.08 -14.34
N GLY A 214 12.23 9.86 -14.44
CA GLY A 214 12.85 8.77 -15.18
C GLY A 214 13.14 7.53 -14.34
N PRO A 215 14.00 6.62 -14.83
CA PRO A 215 14.31 5.36 -14.16
C PRO A 215 14.81 5.55 -12.72
N ILE A 216 14.39 4.66 -11.84
CA ILE A 216 14.87 4.63 -10.47
C ILE A 216 16.07 3.67 -10.41
N PRO A 217 17.29 4.13 -10.04
CA PRO A 217 18.46 3.26 -9.95
C PRO A 217 18.23 2.05 -9.04
N GLY A 218 18.57 0.86 -9.52
CA GLY A 218 18.44 -0.38 -8.77
C GLY A 218 17.00 -0.92 -8.63
N ARG A 219 16.01 -0.29 -9.29
CA ARG A 219 14.63 -0.76 -9.36
C ARG A 219 14.18 -0.95 -10.82
N PRO A 220 13.16 -1.77 -11.09
CA PRO A 220 12.79 -2.10 -12.49
C PRO A 220 12.04 -0.96 -13.22
N TRP A 221 11.81 0.17 -12.59
CA TRP A 221 11.01 1.26 -13.11
C TRP A 221 11.74 2.09 -14.16
N ILE A 222 11.14 2.22 -15.36
CA ILE A 222 11.58 3.14 -16.42
C ILE A 222 10.85 4.49 -16.26
N THR A 223 9.53 4.46 -16.07
CA THR A 223 8.72 5.66 -15.87
C THR A 223 7.88 5.51 -14.62
N PRO A 224 8.47 5.69 -13.43
CA PRO A 224 7.74 5.58 -12.18
C PRO A 224 6.66 6.65 -12.07
N GLY A 225 5.53 6.29 -11.49
CA GLY A 225 4.41 7.17 -11.20
C GLY A 225 3.65 6.70 -9.98
N TYR A 226 2.74 7.57 -9.50
CA TYR A 226 1.89 7.25 -8.36
C TYR A 226 0.45 7.69 -8.62
N GLY A 227 -0.47 6.73 -8.52
CA GLY A 227 -1.91 6.93 -8.64
C GLY A 227 -2.61 7.11 -7.29
N LEU A 228 -3.88 6.71 -7.19
CA LEU A 228 -4.60 6.77 -5.91
C LEU A 228 -4.27 5.53 -5.06
N GLY A 229 -3.17 5.59 -4.33
CA GLY A 229 -2.73 4.49 -3.44
C GLY A 229 -2.02 3.33 -4.13
N VAL A 230 -1.58 3.52 -5.36
CA VAL A 230 -0.80 2.55 -6.11
C VAL A 230 0.40 3.20 -6.79
N MET A 231 1.50 2.50 -6.83
CA MET A 231 2.60 2.78 -7.74
C MET A 231 2.20 2.27 -9.14
N GLN A 232 2.37 3.10 -10.15
CA GLN A 232 1.99 2.80 -11.53
C GLN A 232 3.07 3.32 -12.46
N GLY A 233 3.53 2.50 -13.41
CA GLY A 233 4.53 2.95 -14.36
C GLY A 233 5.05 1.85 -15.26
N SER A 234 5.89 2.21 -16.24
CA SER A 234 6.46 1.26 -17.18
C SER A 234 7.74 0.62 -16.66
N ILE A 235 7.94 -0.62 -17.13
CA ILE A 235 9.17 -1.41 -16.99
C ILE A 235 9.69 -1.79 -18.37
N ASP A 236 10.82 -2.52 -18.42
CA ASP A 236 11.36 -3.05 -19.67
C ASP A 236 10.34 -3.89 -20.45
N GLY A 237 10.44 -3.87 -21.78
CA GLY A 237 9.52 -4.57 -22.66
C GLY A 237 8.19 -3.86 -22.91
N GLY A 238 8.03 -2.62 -22.43
CA GLY A 238 6.82 -1.81 -22.66
C GLY A 238 5.64 -2.15 -21.77
N TYR A 239 5.80 -3.05 -20.81
CA TYR A 239 4.76 -3.41 -19.85
C TYR A 239 4.57 -2.32 -18.81
N SER A 240 3.34 -2.21 -18.29
CA SER A 240 2.98 -1.31 -17.19
C SER A 240 2.61 -2.12 -15.96
N LEU A 241 3.25 -1.79 -14.82
CA LEU A 241 2.92 -2.37 -13.52
C LEU A 241 1.98 -1.47 -12.74
N CYS A 242 1.05 -2.08 -12.01
CA CYS A 242 0.22 -1.42 -11.03
C CYS A 242 0.28 -2.19 -9.70
N GLY A 243 0.54 -1.52 -8.59
CA GLY A 243 0.64 -2.16 -7.28
C GLY A 243 1.36 -1.30 -6.26
N HIS A 244 2.04 -1.92 -5.30
CA HIS A 244 2.80 -1.19 -4.30
C HIS A 244 3.92 -2.03 -3.70
N THR A 245 5.04 -1.38 -3.38
CA THR A 245 6.11 -1.94 -2.55
C THR A 245 6.00 -1.40 -1.13
N GLY A 246 6.11 -2.27 -0.14
CA GLY A 246 6.15 -1.91 1.26
C GLY A 246 7.48 -2.32 1.90
N CYS A 247 8.12 -1.40 2.61
CA CYS A 247 9.36 -1.64 3.35
C CYS A 247 9.16 -1.28 4.82
N GLY A 248 9.71 -2.10 5.69
CA GLY A 248 9.76 -1.86 7.13
C GLY A 248 11.00 -2.50 7.74
N PRO A 249 11.18 -2.45 9.07
CA PRO A 249 12.38 -2.99 9.69
C PRO A 249 12.67 -4.43 9.26
N GLY A 250 13.76 -4.58 8.49
CA GLY A 250 14.33 -5.86 8.09
C GLY A 250 13.56 -6.67 7.05
N SER A 251 12.51 -6.13 6.42
CA SER A 251 11.77 -6.87 5.40
C SER A 251 11.07 -5.98 4.38
N VAL A 252 10.82 -6.55 3.20
CA VAL A 252 10.15 -5.91 2.06
C VAL A 252 9.06 -6.83 1.53
N ILE A 253 7.93 -6.26 1.17
CA ILE A 253 6.89 -6.88 0.35
C ILE A 253 6.71 -6.06 -0.93
N ALA A 254 6.59 -6.72 -2.08
CA ALA A 254 6.19 -6.08 -3.34
C ALA A 254 5.00 -6.84 -3.93
N VAL A 255 3.95 -6.13 -4.30
CA VAL A 255 2.73 -6.70 -4.86
C VAL A 255 2.40 -5.90 -6.13
N TYR A 256 2.48 -6.54 -7.29
CA TYR A 256 2.22 -5.89 -8.57
C TYR A 256 1.43 -6.77 -9.51
N ARG A 257 0.63 -6.10 -10.35
CA ARG A 257 -0.16 -6.67 -11.43
C ARG A 257 0.26 -6.09 -12.77
N VAL A 258 0.22 -6.94 -13.78
CA VAL A 258 0.44 -6.59 -15.19
C VAL A 258 -0.70 -7.17 -16.02
N CYS A 259 -1.02 -6.49 -17.13
CA CYS A 259 -1.92 -6.99 -18.17
C CYS A 259 -1.21 -6.94 -19.52
N ASP A 260 -1.53 -7.91 -20.39
CA ASP A 260 -1.12 -7.98 -21.79
C ASP A 260 -2.30 -8.53 -22.61
N GLY A 261 -3.02 -7.66 -23.30
CA GLY A 261 -4.31 -8.00 -23.90
C GLY A 261 -5.28 -8.54 -22.85
N ASP A 262 -5.83 -9.74 -23.09
CA ASP A 262 -6.74 -10.44 -22.19
C ASP A 262 -6.02 -11.21 -21.07
N ALA A 263 -4.69 -11.34 -21.15
CA ALA A 263 -3.90 -12.01 -20.13
C ALA A 263 -3.57 -11.07 -18.97
N SER A 264 -3.62 -11.58 -17.76
CA SER A 264 -3.20 -10.84 -16.57
C SER A 264 -2.44 -11.72 -15.58
N ALA A 265 -1.50 -11.12 -14.88
CA ALA A 265 -0.79 -11.75 -13.79
C ALA A 265 -0.61 -10.77 -12.63
N CYS A 266 -0.76 -11.26 -11.41
CA CYS A 266 -0.47 -10.52 -10.17
C CYS A 266 0.47 -11.36 -9.30
N SER A 267 1.59 -10.79 -8.91
CA SER A 267 2.57 -11.47 -8.05
C SER A 267 2.80 -10.67 -6.78
N ALA A 268 2.91 -11.39 -5.67
CA ALA A 268 3.34 -10.87 -4.38
C ALA A 268 4.59 -11.62 -3.92
N VAL A 269 5.61 -10.88 -3.52
CA VAL A 269 6.87 -11.42 -2.98
C VAL A 269 7.21 -10.74 -1.67
N PHE A 270 7.55 -11.53 -0.65
CA PHE A 270 8.04 -11.06 0.64
C PHE A 270 9.44 -11.62 0.90
N ALA A 271 10.37 -10.76 1.30
CA ALA A 271 11.73 -11.16 1.65
C ALA A 271 12.26 -10.38 2.86
N ALA A 272 12.94 -11.09 3.77
CA ALA A 272 13.70 -10.50 4.84
C ALA A 272 15.12 -10.16 4.33
N GLY A 273 15.69 -9.04 4.79
CA GLY A 273 17.06 -8.62 4.49
C GLY A 273 17.31 -8.19 3.03
N ALA A 274 16.28 -8.06 2.21
CA ALA A 274 16.39 -7.66 0.80
C ALA A 274 16.11 -6.17 0.59
N SER A 275 16.62 -5.61 -0.50
CA SER A 275 16.25 -4.27 -0.96
C SER A 275 14.91 -4.29 -1.72
N GLU A 276 14.23 -3.15 -1.79
CA GLU A 276 13.00 -3.00 -2.58
C GLU A 276 13.20 -3.44 -4.03
N GLY A 277 14.27 -2.97 -4.68
CA GLY A 277 14.55 -3.30 -6.08
C GLY A 277 14.79 -4.79 -6.31
N ALA A 278 15.46 -5.48 -5.38
CA ALA A 278 15.65 -6.92 -5.49
C ALA A 278 14.33 -7.69 -5.41
N VAL A 279 13.42 -7.29 -4.52
CA VAL A 279 12.11 -7.93 -4.40
C VAL A 279 11.23 -7.61 -5.60
N GLU A 280 11.22 -6.37 -6.08
CA GLU A 280 10.52 -5.96 -7.29
C GLU A 280 11.01 -6.70 -8.55
N ALA A 281 12.32 -6.90 -8.68
CA ALA A 281 12.88 -7.66 -9.80
C ALA A 281 12.36 -9.11 -9.83
N ILE A 282 12.21 -9.74 -8.67
CA ILE A 282 11.63 -11.09 -8.56
C ILE A 282 10.15 -11.07 -8.98
N VAL A 283 9.38 -10.08 -8.51
CA VAL A 283 7.98 -9.91 -8.93
C VAL A 283 7.88 -9.77 -10.45
N VAL A 284 8.69 -8.89 -11.06
CA VAL A 284 8.71 -8.70 -12.51
C VAL A 284 9.05 -9.99 -13.23
N ALA A 285 10.06 -10.75 -12.77
CA ALA A 285 10.43 -12.02 -13.40
C ALA A 285 9.26 -13.03 -13.36
N GLN A 286 8.55 -13.15 -12.24
CA GLN A 286 7.39 -14.04 -12.10
C GLN A 286 6.23 -13.61 -13.01
N LEU A 287 5.94 -12.31 -13.08
CA LEU A 287 4.90 -11.75 -13.94
C LEU A 287 5.19 -12.02 -15.42
N MET A 288 6.42 -11.75 -15.87
CA MET A 288 6.83 -12.00 -17.27
C MET A 288 6.83 -13.48 -17.62
N GLN A 289 7.18 -14.36 -16.68
CA GLN A 289 7.09 -15.81 -16.88
C GLN A 289 5.63 -16.25 -17.04
N ALA A 290 4.72 -15.74 -16.18
CA ALA A 290 3.30 -16.10 -16.21
C ALA A 290 2.63 -15.68 -17.55
N LEU A 291 2.97 -14.51 -18.08
CA LEU A 291 2.46 -14.06 -19.37
C LEU A 291 2.95 -14.93 -20.53
N ARG A 292 4.24 -15.35 -20.52
CA ARG A 292 4.84 -16.19 -21.60
C ARG A 292 4.32 -17.63 -21.64
N GLN A 293 3.91 -18.21 -20.53
CA GLN A 293 3.44 -19.61 -20.46
C GLN A 293 2.10 -19.83 -21.16
N ARG A 294 1.52 -18.81 -21.74
CA ARG A 294 0.21 -18.84 -22.42
C ARG A 294 0.27 -18.45 -23.90
N GLY A 295 1.44 -18.11 -24.43
CA GLY A 295 1.72 -18.02 -25.87
C GLY A 295 2.24 -19.36 -26.38
#